data_93bdc8d5a8c2f4b57411aa94b305b39e
#
_entry.id   93bdc8d5a8c2f4b57411aa94b305b39e
#
_cell.length_a   1.000
_cell.length_b   1.000
_cell.length_c   1.000
_cell.angle_alpha   90.00
_cell.angle_beta   90.00
_cell.angle_gamma   90.00
#
_symmetry.space_group_name_H-M   'P 1'
#
loop_
_entity.id
_entity.type
_entity.pdbx_description
1 polymer ?
#
loop_
_entity_poly.entity_id
_entity_poly.type
_entity_poly.pdbx_seq_one_letter_code
_entity_poly.pdbx_strand_id
1 'polypeptide(L)'
;MYSVQARKSKSLGTINQIMQILQNVFFGKYYFEVAMVLRSSLLLSSLLLNAEAWVNITETEIRKLEHTDEILLSKILGCEANTSNAFKYLELGVYPVRYEIMKRKILFLHYILQQEKSSMIYKVLQATRDNPTKNDFVKSCESYLSQLKINMTFEELSQMSKWSIKKLVKAKTHEAGFSYLLNEKNKQSKISHIQYSDLAIQDYMLEGNRNTEMSKLIYKARGLCLNLKTHKKWKYKDDVCIGCQQKSETGDELLFCDGYGKGGSEEEITNMSYNMFFSGMSSDMHLLAKVISRRLKIRENMLEGIT
;
A
#
# COMPACT_ATOMS: atom_id res chain seq x y z
N MET A 1 21.92 15.84 13.01
CA MET A 1 21.06 15.18 11.97
C MET A 1 20.47 13.94 12.60
N TYR A 2 19.13 13.83 12.70
CA TYR A 2 18.53 12.60 13.24
C TYR A 2 18.77 11.45 12.25
N SER A 3 19.36 10.36 12.72
CA SER A 3 19.56 9.15 11.90
C SER A 3 18.22 8.56 11.44
N VAL A 4 18.20 7.84 10.33
CA VAL A 4 17.01 7.10 9.85
C VAL A 4 16.46 6.19 10.94
N GLN A 5 17.33 5.63 11.78
CA GLN A 5 16.92 4.78 12.90
C GLN A 5 16.10 5.54 13.98
N ALA A 6 16.53 6.76 14.34
CA ALA A 6 15.78 7.58 15.29
C ALA A 6 14.41 7.99 14.73
N ARG A 7 14.32 8.26 13.42
CA ARG A 7 13.04 8.54 12.74
C ARG A 7 12.12 7.34 12.75
N LYS A 8 12.64 6.15 12.45
CA LYS A 8 11.88 4.89 12.52
C LYS A 8 11.27 4.70 13.92
N SER A 9 12.06 4.84 14.98
CA SER A 9 11.57 4.68 16.36
C SER A 9 10.45 5.67 16.70
N LYS A 10 10.61 6.94 16.35
CA LYS A 10 9.58 7.97 16.55
C LYS A 10 8.31 7.65 15.75
N SER A 11 8.46 7.21 14.51
CA SER A 11 7.33 6.91 13.62
C SER A 11 6.52 5.68 14.07
N LEU A 12 7.12 4.73 14.79
CA LEU A 12 6.36 3.62 15.40
C LEU A 12 5.37 4.12 16.46
N GLY A 13 5.74 5.15 17.25
CA GLY A 13 4.79 5.82 18.15
C GLY A 13 3.64 6.48 17.38
N THR A 14 3.96 7.16 16.27
CA THR A 14 2.94 7.76 15.40
C THR A 14 1.99 6.71 14.81
N ILE A 15 2.50 5.55 14.40
CA ILE A 15 1.65 4.44 13.92
C ILE A 15 0.63 4.02 14.99
N ASN A 16 1.05 3.87 16.24
CA ASN A 16 0.14 3.50 17.32
C ASN A 16 -0.92 4.59 17.56
N GLN A 17 -0.55 5.87 17.50
CA GLN A 17 -1.51 6.99 17.59
C GLN A 17 -2.53 6.95 16.45
N ILE A 18 -2.10 6.73 15.21
CA ILE A 18 -2.98 6.59 14.05
C ILE A 18 -3.97 5.44 14.29
N MET A 19 -3.48 4.28 14.72
CA MET A 19 -4.36 3.13 14.97
C MET A 19 -5.35 3.38 16.10
N GLN A 20 -4.97 4.09 17.17
CA GLN A 20 -5.90 4.51 18.23
C GLN A 20 -6.99 5.45 17.70
N ILE A 21 -6.63 6.45 16.86
CA ILE A 21 -7.60 7.35 16.24
C ILE A 21 -8.59 6.54 15.38
N LEU A 22 -8.08 5.64 14.54
CA LEU A 22 -8.92 4.81 13.67
C LEU A 22 -9.86 3.88 14.45
N GLN A 23 -9.39 3.31 15.56
CA GLN A 23 -10.20 2.42 16.39
C GLN A 23 -11.27 3.16 17.19
N ASN A 24 -10.97 4.35 17.71
CA ASN A 24 -11.85 5.06 18.64
C ASN A 24 -12.84 6.00 17.96
N VAL A 25 -12.52 6.51 16.76
CA VAL A 25 -13.28 7.59 16.12
C VAL A 25 -13.98 7.14 14.83
N PHE A 26 -13.40 6.17 14.11
CA PHE A 26 -13.84 5.83 12.76
C PHE A 26 -14.10 4.33 12.58
N PHE A 27 -15.15 3.82 13.21
CA PHE A 27 -15.67 2.50 12.85
C PHE A 27 -16.68 2.65 11.69
N GLY A 28 -16.29 2.21 10.48
CA GLY A 28 -17.20 2.12 9.33
C GLY A 28 -16.84 3.04 8.17
N LYS A 29 -17.79 3.92 7.80
CA LYS A 29 -17.68 4.81 6.64
C LYS A 29 -16.39 5.65 6.68
N TYR A 30 -15.66 5.68 5.57
CA TYR A 30 -14.41 6.45 5.39
C TYR A 30 -13.18 5.94 6.16
N TYR A 31 -13.21 4.73 6.73
CA TYR A 31 -12.05 4.21 7.48
C TYR A 31 -10.76 4.26 6.67
N PHE A 32 -10.78 3.77 5.43
CA PHE A 32 -9.58 3.70 4.60
C PHE A 32 -9.14 5.07 4.09
N GLU A 33 -10.08 5.93 3.69
CA GLU A 33 -9.77 7.31 3.28
C GLU A 33 -9.14 8.10 4.42
N VAL A 34 -9.72 8.04 5.61
CA VAL A 34 -9.18 8.70 6.81
C VAL A 34 -7.81 8.11 7.16
N ALA A 35 -7.64 6.80 7.05
CA ALA A 35 -6.35 6.15 7.27
C ALA A 35 -5.27 6.69 6.31
N MET A 36 -5.59 6.90 5.03
CA MET A 36 -4.65 7.46 4.05
C MET A 36 -4.37 8.95 4.31
N VAL A 37 -5.36 9.71 4.78
CA VAL A 37 -5.14 11.10 5.22
C VAL A 37 -4.19 11.13 6.43
N LEU A 38 -4.43 10.30 7.45
CA LEU A 38 -3.56 10.20 8.63
C LEU A 38 -2.15 9.69 8.29
N ARG A 39 -2.03 8.72 7.36
CA ARG A 39 -0.74 8.31 6.82
C ARG A 39 0.02 9.50 6.24
N SER A 40 -0.60 10.29 5.38
CA SER A 40 0.07 11.41 4.71
C SER A 40 0.40 12.56 5.65
N SER A 41 -0.52 12.92 6.55
CA SER A 41 -0.41 14.08 7.44
C SER A 41 0.45 13.81 8.70
N LEU A 42 0.39 12.63 9.27
CA LEU A 42 1.12 12.29 10.49
C LEU A 42 2.35 11.43 10.23
N LEU A 43 2.18 10.24 9.62
CA LEU A 43 3.30 9.32 9.44
C LEU A 43 4.35 9.88 8.48
N LEU A 44 3.96 10.23 7.25
CA LEU A 44 4.92 10.70 6.25
C LEU A 44 5.52 12.06 6.63
N SER A 45 4.80 12.92 7.35
CA SER A 45 5.35 14.17 7.87
C SER A 45 6.43 13.94 8.93
N SER A 46 6.21 12.97 9.83
CA SER A 46 7.20 12.58 10.84
C SER A 46 8.41 11.83 10.23
N LEU A 47 8.11 10.86 9.35
CA LEU A 47 9.11 9.98 8.75
C LEU A 47 10.05 10.72 7.79
N LEU A 48 9.49 11.65 7.01
CA LEU A 48 10.18 12.37 5.93
C LEU A 48 10.44 13.83 6.27
N LEU A 49 10.57 14.17 7.54
CA LEU A 49 10.93 15.53 7.95
C LEU A 49 12.26 15.95 7.30
N ASN A 50 12.25 17.06 6.55
CA ASN A 50 13.39 17.60 5.79
C ASN A 50 13.96 16.60 4.75
N ALA A 51 13.15 15.67 4.23
CA ALA A 51 13.62 14.70 3.22
C ALA A 51 14.06 15.37 1.92
N GLU A 52 13.51 16.53 1.65
CA GLU A 52 13.88 17.39 0.52
C GLU A 52 15.35 17.79 0.50
N ALA A 53 15.96 17.96 1.67
CA ALA A 53 17.36 18.36 1.81
C ALA A 53 18.33 17.19 2.05
N TRP A 54 17.85 15.94 2.09
CA TRP A 54 18.74 14.81 2.34
C TRP A 54 19.70 14.60 1.16
N VAL A 55 20.96 14.47 1.50
CA VAL A 55 22.03 14.09 0.57
C VAL A 55 22.48 12.67 0.94
N ASN A 56 22.81 11.87 -0.04
CA ASN A 56 23.39 10.52 0.17
C ASN A 56 22.51 9.52 0.91
N ILE A 57 21.18 9.60 0.76
CA ILE A 57 20.32 8.55 1.29
C ILE A 57 20.55 7.25 0.49
N THR A 58 20.92 6.20 1.20
CA THR A 58 21.18 4.89 0.61
C THR A 58 19.88 4.12 0.36
N GLU A 59 19.93 3.16 -0.56
CA GLU A 59 18.79 2.26 -0.81
C GLU A 59 18.38 1.50 0.46
N THR A 60 19.34 1.09 1.28
CA THR A 60 19.08 0.45 2.57
C THR A 60 18.31 1.35 3.54
N GLU A 61 18.60 2.64 3.56
CA GLU A 61 17.88 3.60 4.38
C GLU A 61 16.46 3.85 3.85
N ILE A 62 16.31 3.96 2.53
CA ILE A 62 14.99 4.06 1.88
C ILE A 62 14.14 2.84 2.25
N ARG A 63 14.69 1.63 2.17
CA ARG A 63 14.00 0.39 2.54
C ARG A 63 13.55 0.37 4.01
N LYS A 64 14.35 0.91 4.92
CA LYS A 64 13.95 1.04 6.34
C LYS A 64 12.76 1.99 6.52
N LEU A 65 12.70 3.07 5.75
CA LEU A 65 11.57 4.01 5.77
C LEU A 65 10.32 3.36 5.16
N GLU A 66 10.46 2.69 4.02
CA GLU A 66 9.37 1.93 3.39
C GLU A 66 8.81 0.86 4.32
N HIS A 67 9.67 0.09 4.98
CA HIS A 67 9.23 -0.92 5.94
C HIS A 67 8.40 -0.32 7.09
N THR A 68 8.72 0.88 7.55
CA THR A 68 7.92 1.56 8.59
C THR A 68 6.53 1.91 8.07
N ASP A 69 6.42 2.37 6.84
CA ASP A 69 5.14 2.63 6.17
C ASP A 69 4.32 1.35 5.98
N GLU A 70 4.97 0.28 5.53
CA GLU A 70 4.38 -1.04 5.33
C GLU A 70 3.79 -1.64 6.61
N ILE A 71 4.38 -1.36 7.78
CA ILE A 71 3.81 -1.73 9.08
C ILE A 71 2.46 -1.06 9.30
N LEU A 72 2.35 0.24 9.00
CA LEU A 72 1.06 0.94 9.10
C LEU A 72 0.04 0.35 8.15
N LEU A 73 0.40 0.16 6.87
CA LEU A 73 -0.51 -0.41 5.87
C LEU A 73 -1.00 -1.80 6.27
N SER A 74 -0.12 -2.65 6.82
CA SER A 74 -0.49 -3.98 7.32
C SER A 74 -1.50 -3.91 8.47
N LYS A 75 -1.33 -2.97 9.40
CA LYS A 75 -2.27 -2.76 10.52
C LYS A 75 -3.63 -2.25 10.03
N ILE A 76 -3.66 -1.32 9.07
CA ILE A 76 -4.89 -0.79 8.48
C ILE A 76 -5.68 -1.91 7.78
N LEU A 77 -5.00 -2.75 7.00
CA LEU A 77 -5.59 -3.86 6.25
C LEU A 77 -5.86 -5.10 7.12
N GLY A 78 -5.36 -5.16 8.33
CA GLY A 78 -5.47 -6.32 9.22
C GLY A 78 -4.81 -7.58 8.63
N CYS A 79 -3.69 -7.42 7.93
CA CYS A 79 -2.95 -8.52 7.29
C CYS A 79 -1.60 -8.79 7.97
N GLU A 80 -1.03 -9.96 7.69
CA GLU A 80 0.29 -10.35 8.18
C GLU A 80 1.39 -9.50 7.52
N ALA A 81 2.51 -9.35 8.21
CA ALA A 81 3.65 -8.57 7.73
C ALA A 81 4.24 -9.12 6.42
N ASN A 82 4.20 -10.45 6.24
CA ASN A 82 4.68 -11.16 5.04
C ASN A 82 3.75 -11.07 3.81
N THR A 83 2.58 -10.43 3.96
CA THR A 83 1.72 -10.14 2.81
C THR A 83 2.44 -9.21 1.83
N SER A 84 2.26 -9.44 0.53
CA SER A 84 2.87 -8.65 -0.53
C SER A 84 2.74 -7.14 -0.31
N ASN A 85 3.86 -6.43 -0.30
CA ASN A 85 3.85 -4.97 -0.16
C ASN A 85 3.25 -4.29 -1.39
N ALA A 86 3.56 -4.77 -2.60
CA ALA A 86 2.94 -4.23 -3.81
C ALA A 86 1.41 -4.31 -3.76
N PHE A 87 0.87 -5.42 -3.25
CA PHE A 87 -0.57 -5.59 -3.07
C PHE A 87 -1.16 -4.59 -2.06
N LYS A 88 -0.51 -4.40 -0.90
CA LYS A 88 -0.94 -3.40 0.10
C LYS A 88 -1.05 -1.99 -0.50
N TYR A 89 -0.02 -1.58 -1.24
CA TYR A 89 0.04 -0.26 -1.87
C TYR A 89 -1.02 -0.10 -2.96
N LEU A 90 -1.20 -1.11 -3.83
CA LEU A 90 -2.18 -1.09 -4.92
C LEU A 90 -3.62 -1.04 -4.40
N GLU A 91 -3.95 -1.85 -3.40
CA GLU A 91 -5.30 -1.89 -2.83
C GLU A 91 -5.67 -0.58 -2.11
N LEU A 92 -4.71 0.09 -1.47
CA LEU A 92 -4.91 1.37 -0.78
C LEU A 92 -4.68 2.61 -1.67
N GLY A 93 -4.35 2.41 -2.94
CA GLY A 93 -4.17 3.51 -3.88
C GLY A 93 -3.01 4.45 -3.56
N VAL A 94 -1.92 3.92 -3.00
CA VAL A 94 -0.76 4.73 -2.62
C VAL A 94 0.54 4.14 -3.15
N TYR A 95 1.55 4.95 -3.31
CA TYR A 95 2.87 4.51 -3.76
C TYR A 95 3.89 4.44 -2.61
N PRO A 96 5.00 3.67 -2.77
CA PRO A 96 6.07 3.56 -1.79
C PRO A 96 6.71 4.90 -1.43
N VAL A 97 7.26 4.98 -0.23
CA VAL A 97 7.86 6.18 0.37
C VAL A 97 8.95 6.81 -0.52
N ARG A 98 9.72 6.01 -1.27
CA ARG A 98 10.76 6.50 -2.20
C ARG A 98 10.23 7.55 -3.19
N TYR A 99 9.02 7.38 -3.69
CA TYR A 99 8.42 8.32 -4.64
C TYR A 99 8.01 9.63 -3.96
N GLU A 100 7.65 9.59 -2.69
CA GLU A 100 7.40 10.80 -1.91
C GLU A 100 8.70 11.58 -1.64
N ILE A 101 9.82 10.89 -1.40
CA ILE A 101 11.14 11.50 -1.28
C ILE A 101 11.53 12.18 -2.59
N MET A 102 11.39 11.49 -3.74
CA MET A 102 11.67 12.06 -5.06
C MET A 102 10.85 13.32 -5.33
N LYS A 103 9.55 13.25 -5.07
CA LYS A 103 8.62 14.39 -5.22
C LYS A 103 9.07 15.60 -4.40
N ARG A 104 9.33 15.41 -3.10
CA ARG A 104 9.76 16.49 -2.21
C ARG A 104 11.06 17.12 -2.68
N LYS A 105 12.02 16.31 -3.08
CA LYS A 105 13.35 16.78 -3.52
C LYS A 105 13.28 17.59 -4.82
N ILE A 106 12.49 17.16 -5.80
CA ILE A 106 12.32 17.91 -7.05
C ILE A 106 11.58 19.24 -6.79
N LEU A 107 10.58 19.24 -5.94
CA LEU A 107 9.88 20.47 -5.56
C LEU A 107 10.79 21.43 -4.80
N PHE A 108 11.69 20.92 -3.98
CA PHE A 108 12.70 21.74 -3.28
C PHE A 108 13.75 22.28 -4.25
N LEU A 109 14.22 21.48 -5.21
CA LEU A 109 15.09 21.98 -6.28
C LEU A 109 14.43 23.15 -7.01
N HIS A 110 13.18 22.99 -7.45
CA HIS A 110 12.44 24.08 -8.07
C HIS A 110 12.35 25.31 -7.16
N TYR A 111 12.08 25.14 -5.87
CA TYR A 111 12.08 26.25 -4.91
C TYR A 111 13.42 26.98 -4.88
N ILE A 112 14.57 26.27 -4.89
CA ILE A 112 15.90 26.88 -4.91
C ILE A 112 16.13 27.65 -6.20
N LEU A 113 15.73 27.09 -7.34
CA LEU A 113 15.87 27.72 -8.66
C LEU A 113 15.06 29.01 -8.82
N GLN A 114 14.02 29.19 -8.02
CA GLN A 114 13.19 30.41 -7.97
C GLN A 114 13.78 31.50 -7.06
N GLN A 115 14.83 31.20 -6.29
CA GLN A 115 15.43 32.18 -5.40
C GLN A 115 16.30 33.19 -6.19
N GLU A 116 16.50 34.36 -5.60
CA GLU A 116 17.43 35.34 -6.17
C GLU A 116 18.85 34.73 -6.27
N LYS A 117 19.55 35.05 -7.35
CA LYS A 117 20.93 34.60 -7.58
C LYS A 117 21.91 35.03 -6.47
N SER A 118 21.56 36.08 -5.74
CA SER A 118 22.31 36.60 -4.58
C SER A 118 22.15 35.73 -3.34
N SER A 119 21.07 34.94 -3.24
CA SER A 119 20.74 34.13 -2.07
C SER A 119 21.77 33.04 -1.81
N MET A 120 22.04 32.75 -0.54
CA MET A 120 23.02 31.74 -0.13
C MET A 120 22.64 30.35 -0.69
N ILE A 121 21.36 29.98 -0.64
CA ILE A 121 20.90 28.65 -1.11
C ILE A 121 21.10 28.49 -2.62
N TYR A 122 20.87 29.54 -3.42
CA TYR A 122 21.14 29.52 -4.85
C TYR A 122 22.64 29.40 -5.14
N LYS A 123 23.49 30.16 -4.43
CA LYS A 123 24.95 30.09 -4.57
C LYS A 123 25.49 28.69 -4.22
N VAL A 124 24.95 28.06 -3.18
CA VAL A 124 25.31 26.67 -2.82
C VAL A 124 24.93 25.70 -3.94
N LEU A 125 23.73 25.85 -4.53
CA LEU A 125 23.31 25.02 -5.67
C LEU A 125 24.28 25.19 -6.85
N GLN A 126 24.66 26.43 -7.20
CA GLN A 126 25.61 26.69 -8.31
C GLN A 126 27.00 26.11 -8.00
N ALA A 127 27.52 26.34 -6.82
CA ALA A 127 28.80 25.77 -6.43
C ALA A 127 28.83 24.23 -6.51
N THR A 128 27.70 23.57 -6.19
CA THR A 128 27.55 22.11 -6.32
C THR A 128 27.48 21.68 -7.79
N ARG A 129 26.86 22.48 -8.67
CA ARG A 129 26.83 22.22 -10.12
C ARG A 129 28.24 22.37 -10.74
N ASP A 130 28.98 23.40 -10.35
CA ASP A 130 30.31 23.70 -10.88
C ASP A 130 31.36 22.68 -10.39
N ASN A 131 31.18 22.12 -9.21
CA ASN A 131 32.08 21.13 -8.60
C ASN A 131 31.30 19.89 -8.16
N PRO A 132 30.80 19.07 -9.12
CA PRO A 132 29.94 17.94 -8.79
C PRO A 132 30.70 16.82 -8.09
N THR A 133 30.20 16.39 -6.96
CA THR A 133 30.68 15.20 -6.23
C THR A 133 29.89 13.95 -6.61
N LYS A 134 30.38 12.76 -6.26
CA LYS A 134 29.71 11.50 -6.61
C LYS A 134 28.28 11.41 -6.07
N ASN A 135 28.05 12.01 -4.90
CA ASN A 135 26.80 11.86 -4.14
C ASN A 135 26.33 13.23 -3.62
N ASP A 136 26.07 14.17 -4.50
CA ASP A 136 25.57 15.48 -4.12
C ASP A 136 24.06 15.65 -4.39
N PHE A 137 23.52 16.77 -3.95
CA PHE A 137 22.12 17.11 -4.11
C PHE A 137 21.73 17.20 -5.58
N VAL A 138 22.57 17.80 -6.42
CA VAL A 138 22.29 18.03 -7.85
C VAL A 138 22.15 16.70 -8.59
N LYS A 139 23.16 15.83 -8.48
CA LYS A 139 23.12 14.49 -9.09
C LYS A 139 21.96 13.64 -8.61
N SER A 140 21.61 13.75 -7.32
CA SER A 140 20.44 13.08 -6.79
C SER A 140 19.15 13.60 -7.41
N CYS A 141 19.02 14.91 -7.66
CA CYS A 141 17.87 15.50 -8.35
C CYS A 141 17.82 15.06 -9.82
N GLU A 142 18.94 15.07 -10.55
CA GLU A 142 19.04 14.60 -11.93
C GLU A 142 18.63 13.13 -12.05
N SER A 143 19.11 12.28 -11.15
CA SER A 143 18.71 10.88 -11.09
C SER A 143 17.21 10.71 -10.87
N TYR A 144 16.60 11.50 -9.99
CA TYR A 144 15.16 11.43 -9.72
C TYR A 144 14.33 11.98 -10.88
N LEU A 145 14.76 13.05 -11.55
CA LEU A 145 14.12 13.54 -12.76
C LEU A 145 14.12 12.46 -13.86
N SER A 146 15.27 11.80 -14.07
CA SER A 146 15.38 10.69 -15.02
C SER A 146 14.46 9.51 -14.64
N GLN A 147 14.44 9.08 -13.38
CA GLN A 147 13.58 7.99 -12.91
C GLN A 147 12.09 8.30 -13.08
N LEU A 148 11.70 9.57 -12.92
CA LEU A 148 10.33 10.03 -13.14
C LEU A 148 10.04 10.37 -14.62
N LYS A 149 11.00 10.17 -15.52
CA LYS A 149 10.89 10.51 -16.95
C LYS A 149 10.52 11.99 -17.16
N ILE A 150 11.08 12.88 -16.35
CA ILE A 150 10.95 14.33 -16.51
C ILE A 150 12.19 14.81 -17.25
N ASN A 151 12.08 14.93 -18.57
CA ASN A 151 13.19 15.32 -19.46
C ASN A 151 13.22 16.85 -19.60
N MET A 152 13.61 17.53 -18.52
CA MET A 152 13.69 18.99 -18.46
C MET A 152 15.03 19.41 -17.86
N THR A 153 15.61 20.49 -18.38
CA THR A 153 16.77 21.15 -17.83
C THR A 153 16.40 21.95 -16.55
N PHE A 154 17.38 22.34 -15.77
CA PHE A 154 17.13 23.20 -14.59
C PHE A 154 16.64 24.58 -15.00
N GLU A 155 17.05 25.07 -16.15
CA GLU A 155 16.61 26.33 -16.76
C GLU A 155 15.10 26.26 -17.10
N GLU A 156 14.67 25.21 -17.76
CA GLU A 156 13.25 24.96 -18.06
C GLU A 156 12.42 24.77 -16.78
N LEU A 157 12.94 24.02 -15.82
CA LEU A 157 12.29 23.88 -14.50
C LEU A 157 12.12 25.24 -13.81
N SER A 158 13.14 26.12 -13.88
CA SER A 158 13.10 27.44 -13.27
C SER A 158 12.03 28.36 -13.89
N GLN A 159 11.66 28.14 -15.14
CA GLN A 159 10.62 28.93 -15.83
C GLN A 159 9.20 28.46 -15.51
N MET A 160 9.04 27.28 -14.92
CA MET A 160 7.71 26.77 -14.56
C MET A 160 7.11 27.51 -13.38
N SER A 161 5.79 27.71 -13.43
CA SER A 161 5.06 28.19 -12.24
C SER A 161 5.05 27.11 -11.14
N LYS A 162 4.98 27.56 -9.88
CA LYS A 162 4.87 26.65 -8.70
C LYS A 162 3.70 25.67 -8.82
N TRP A 163 2.60 26.07 -9.46
CA TRP A 163 1.44 25.21 -9.67
C TRP A 163 1.73 24.15 -10.75
N SER A 164 2.30 24.56 -11.88
CA SER A 164 2.62 23.67 -13.00
C SER A 164 3.59 22.58 -12.60
N ILE A 165 4.68 22.93 -11.90
CA ILE A 165 5.66 21.93 -11.44
C ILE A 165 5.05 20.96 -10.41
N LYS A 166 4.21 21.45 -9.48
CA LYS A 166 3.52 20.56 -8.53
C LYS A 166 2.63 19.56 -9.24
N LYS A 167 1.86 20.00 -10.25
CA LYS A 167 0.99 19.14 -11.04
C LYS A 167 1.79 18.11 -11.83
N LEU A 168 2.86 18.53 -12.51
CA LEU A 168 3.75 17.67 -13.28
C LEU A 168 4.38 16.58 -12.39
N VAL A 169 5.05 17.00 -11.31
CA VAL A 169 5.78 16.08 -10.41
C VAL A 169 4.79 15.12 -9.74
N LYS A 170 3.60 15.58 -9.32
CA LYS A 170 2.58 14.70 -8.76
C LYS A 170 2.13 13.64 -9.76
N ALA A 171 1.85 14.02 -11.00
CA ALA A 171 1.42 13.10 -12.05
C ALA A 171 2.53 12.07 -12.38
N LYS A 172 3.76 12.53 -12.57
CA LYS A 172 4.89 11.65 -12.89
C LYS A 172 5.29 10.71 -11.75
N THR A 173 5.20 11.17 -10.52
CA THR A 173 5.42 10.34 -9.33
C THR A 173 4.35 9.25 -9.22
N HIS A 174 3.10 9.59 -9.48
CA HIS A 174 1.98 8.65 -9.47
C HIS A 174 2.15 7.58 -10.57
N GLU A 175 2.44 8.00 -11.81
CA GLU A 175 2.71 7.12 -12.96
C GLU A 175 3.87 6.15 -12.69
N ALA A 176 4.99 6.67 -12.21
CA ALA A 176 6.17 5.86 -11.91
C ALA A 176 5.93 4.89 -10.76
N GLY A 177 5.26 5.35 -9.68
CA GLY A 177 4.89 4.52 -8.55
C GLY A 177 3.94 3.40 -8.93
N PHE A 178 2.93 3.69 -9.73
CA PHE A 178 1.99 2.69 -10.23
C PHE A 178 2.68 1.65 -11.12
N SER A 179 3.48 2.08 -12.10
CA SER A 179 4.24 1.18 -12.97
C SER A 179 5.18 0.26 -12.19
N TYR A 180 5.87 0.80 -11.18
CA TYR A 180 6.71 0.00 -10.29
C TYR A 180 5.90 -1.06 -9.55
N LEU A 181 4.77 -0.68 -8.97
CA LEU A 181 3.91 -1.60 -8.20
C LEU A 181 3.33 -2.71 -9.08
N LEU A 182 2.90 -2.40 -10.31
CA LEU A 182 2.44 -3.40 -11.27
C LEU A 182 3.55 -4.40 -11.62
N ASN A 183 4.78 -3.93 -11.84
CA ASN A 183 5.91 -4.80 -12.09
C ASN A 183 6.21 -5.72 -10.90
N GLU A 184 6.22 -5.20 -9.68
CA GLU A 184 6.41 -6.00 -8.46
C GLU A 184 5.29 -7.01 -8.24
N LYS A 185 4.03 -6.62 -8.49
CA LYS A 185 2.86 -7.50 -8.42
C LYS A 185 2.98 -8.67 -9.42
N ASN A 186 3.37 -8.39 -10.66
CA ASN A 186 3.45 -9.38 -11.73
C ASN A 186 4.52 -10.46 -11.47
N LYS A 187 5.51 -10.18 -10.63
CA LYS A 187 6.50 -11.18 -10.17
C LYS A 187 5.93 -12.18 -9.17
N GLN A 188 4.73 -11.96 -8.66
CA GLN A 188 4.14 -12.73 -7.57
C GLN A 188 2.94 -13.53 -8.07
N SER A 189 3.07 -14.84 -8.20
CA SER A 189 2.05 -15.75 -8.75
C SER A 189 0.67 -15.63 -8.08
N LYS A 190 0.64 -15.39 -6.75
CA LYS A 190 -0.61 -15.30 -5.98
C LYS A 190 -1.49 -14.10 -6.37
N ILE A 191 -0.91 -13.02 -6.85
CA ILE A 191 -1.61 -11.76 -7.11
C ILE A 191 -1.44 -11.25 -8.54
N SER A 192 -0.65 -11.95 -9.37
CA SER A 192 -0.36 -11.55 -10.75
C SER A 192 -1.62 -11.40 -11.60
N HIS A 193 -2.64 -12.21 -11.33
CA HIS A 193 -3.92 -12.23 -12.06
C HIS A 193 -4.83 -11.03 -11.73
N ILE A 194 -4.61 -10.33 -10.61
CA ILE A 194 -5.43 -9.16 -10.24
C ILE A 194 -5.08 -8.00 -11.15
N GLN A 195 -6.08 -7.37 -11.75
CA GLN A 195 -5.90 -6.21 -12.61
C GLN A 195 -6.21 -4.91 -11.88
N TYR A 196 -5.42 -3.89 -12.17
CA TYR A 196 -5.61 -2.52 -11.67
C TYR A 196 -5.56 -1.57 -12.85
N SER A 197 -6.55 -0.69 -12.95
CA SER A 197 -6.63 0.35 -13.97
C SER A 197 -5.91 1.63 -13.56
N ASP A 198 -5.86 1.89 -12.27
CA ASP A 198 -5.26 3.10 -11.68
C ASP A 198 -4.76 2.82 -10.25
N LEU A 199 -3.98 3.75 -9.71
CA LEU A 199 -3.54 3.75 -8.31
C LEU A 199 -4.55 4.54 -7.47
N ALA A 200 -5.63 3.89 -7.11
CA ALA A 200 -6.71 4.42 -6.27
C ALA A 200 -7.11 3.41 -5.19
N ILE A 201 -7.73 3.90 -4.11
CA ILE A 201 -8.34 3.00 -3.12
C ILE A 201 -9.41 2.19 -3.83
N GLN A 202 -9.39 0.86 -3.64
CA GLN A 202 -10.31 -0.02 -4.35
C GLN A 202 -11.76 0.18 -3.89
N ASP A 203 -12.71 0.11 -4.83
CA ASP A 203 -14.12 0.44 -4.62
C ASP A 203 -14.76 -0.33 -3.46
N TYR A 204 -14.44 -1.61 -3.28
CA TYR A 204 -14.96 -2.40 -2.17
C TYR A 204 -14.53 -1.87 -0.79
N MET A 205 -13.46 -1.07 -0.71
CA MET A 205 -13.01 -0.38 0.51
C MET A 205 -13.77 0.94 0.71
N LEU A 206 -14.18 1.58 -0.37
CA LEU A 206 -14.94 2.84 -0.36
C LEU A 206 -16.42 2.59 -0.12
N GLU A 207 -17.00 1.64 -0.83
CA GLU A 207 -18.40 1.23 -0.69
C GLU A 207 -18.65 0.39 0.56
N GLY A 208 -17.60 -0.18 1.11
CA GLY A 208 -17.60 -0.96 2.35
C GLY A 208 -18.04 -0.19 3.59
N ASN A 209 -18.66 0.93 3.36
CA ASN A 209 -19.36 1.85 4.23
C ASN A 209 -20.05 1.25 5.44
N ARG A 210 -20.18 -0.03 5.48
CA ARG A 210 -21.09 -0.73 6.36
C ARG A 210 -20.35 -1.68 7.29
N ASN A 211 -19.15 -2.12 6.90
CA ASN A 211 -18.37 -3.03 7.74
C ASN A 211 -16.90 -3.11 7.28
N THR A 212 -16.03 -2.38 7.98
CA THR A 212 -14.57 -2.41 7.74
C THR A 212 -14.00 -3.84 7.78
N GLU A 213 -14.54 -4.72 8.61
CA GLU A 213 -14.08 -6.11 8.71
C GLU A 213 -14.42 -6.91 7.44
N MET A 214 -15.54 -6.62 6.78
CA MET A 214 -15.85 -7.23 5.49
C MET A 214 -14.88 -6.79 4.40
N SER A 215 -14.54 -5.50 4.33
CA SER A 215 -13.53 -4.99 3.40
C SER A 215 -12.16 -5.61 3.64
N LYS A 216 -11.75 -5.76 4.90
CA LYS A 216 -10.51 -6.48 5.26
C LYS A 216 -10.58 -7.97 4.87
N LEU A 217 -11.73 -8.60 4.99
CA LEU A 217 -11.94 -9.98 4.57
C LEU A 217 -11.82 -10.11 3.04
N ILE A 218 -12.45 -9.20 2.28
CA ILE A 218 -12.31 -9.13 0.82
C ILE A 218 -10.84 -8.97 0.43
N TYR A 219 -10.13 -8.04 1.08
CA TYR A 219 -8.69 -7.86 0.87
C TYR A 219 -7.91 -9.18 1.08
N LYS A 220 -8.17 -9.88 2.19
CA LYS A 220 -7.49 -11.16 2.48
C LYS A 220 -7.86 -12.24 1.47
N ALA A 221 -9.09 -12.28 0.99
CA ALA A 221 -9.54 -13.22 -0.03
C ALA A 221 -8.84 -12.95 -1.37
N ARG A 222 -8.82 -11.70 -1.83
CA ARG A 222 -8.12 -11.28 -3.07
C ARG A 222 -6.63 -11.58 -3.04
N GLY A 223 -5.97 -11.35 -1.91
CA GLY A 223 -4.55 -11.59 -1.73
C GLY A 223 -4.19 -13.05 -1.43
N LEU A 224 -5.15 -13.98 -1.44
CA LEU A 224 -4.99 -15.37 -1.02
C LEU A 224 -4.33 -15.49 0.36
N CYS A 225 -4.77 -14.63 1.30
CA CYS A 225 -4.25 -14.52 2.67
C CYS A 225 -5.24 -14.99 3.74
N LEU A 226 -6.35 -15.61 3.35
CA LEU A 226 -7.28 -16.24 4.29
C LEU A 226 -6.58 -17.36 5.08
N ASN A 227 -7.11 -17.69 6.25
CA ASN A 227 -6.56 -18.78 7.06
C ASN A 227 -6.98 -20.17 6.54
N LEU A 228 -6.77 -20.43 5.25
CA LEU A 228 -7.01 -21.71 4.60
C LEU A 228 -5.71 -22.50 4.44
N LYS A 229 -5.80 -23.82 4.44
CA LYS A 229 -4.61 -24.68 4.30
C LYS A 229 -3.87 -24.43 2.99
N THR A 230 -4.60 -24.25 1.87
CA THR A 230 -3.99 -23.94 0.56
C THR A 230 -3.35 -22.55 0.49
N HIS A 231 -3.89 -21.57 1.24
CA HIS A 231 -3.32 -20.22 1.30
C HIS A 231 -2.08 -20.15 2.20
N LYS A 232 -2.03 -21.00 3.25
CA LYS A 232 -0.98 -21.01 4.29
C LYS A 232 -0.32 -22.37 4.40
N LYS A 233 0.15 -22.93 3.29
CA LYS A 233 0.83 -24.24 3.21
C LYS A 233 1.97 -24.39 4.22
N TRP A 234 2.65 -23.31 4.58
CA TRP A 234 3.72 -23.30 5.58
C TRP A 234 3.24 -23.56 7.01
N LYS A 235 1.94 -23.33 7.29
CA LYS A 235 1.34 -23.49 8.62
C LYS A 235 0.74 -24.88 8.83
N TYR A 236 0.30 -25.51 7.77
CA TYR A 236 -0.43 -26.79 7.81
C TYR A 236 0.36 -27.90 7.15
N LYS A 237 0.26 -29.13 7.72
CA LYS A 237 0.97 -30.31 7.21
C LYS A 237 0.36 -30.87 5.92
N ASP A 238 -0.92 -30.66 5.73
CA ASP A 238 -1.69 -31.09 4.58
C ASP A 238 -2.59 -29.95 4.11
N ASP A 239 -3.20 -30.11 2.94
CA ASP A 239 -4.15 -29.14 2.37
C ASP A 239 -5.60 -29.66 2.36
N VAL A 240 -5.86 -30.78 3.02
CA VAL A 240 -7.17 -31.43 3.04
C VAL A 240 -8.18 -30.60 3.81
N CYS A 241 -9.38 -30.41 3.24
CA CYS A 241 -10.49 -29.68 3.84
C CYS A 241 -10.90 -30.28 5.19
N ILE A 242 -11.06 -29.43 6.19
CA ILE A 242 -11.44 -29.86 7.55
C ILE A 242 -12.89 -30.34 7.59
N GLY A 243 -13.76 -29.75 6.78
CA GLY A 243 -15.18 -30.08 6.75
C GLY A 243 -15.47 -31.45 6.14
N CYS A 244 -15.00 -31.71 4.92
CA CYS A 244 -15.29 -32.98 4.22
C CYS A 244 -14.16 -34.01 4.32
N GLN A 245 -12.97 -33.64 4.69
CA GLN A 245 -11.76 -34.50 4.75
C GLN A 245 -11.43 -35.25 3.43
N GLN A 246 -11.90 -34.73 2.30
CA GLN A 246 -11.76 -35.39 0.99
C GLN A 246 -11.01 -34.56 -0.04
N LYS A 247 -11.28 -33.25 -0.08
CA LYS A 247 -10.74 -32.32 -1.09
C LYS A 247 -9.75 -31.34 -0.49
N SER A 248 -8.94 -30.72 -1.35
CA SER A 248 -8.05 -29.64 -0.90
C SER A 248 -8.86 -28.43 -0.44
N GLU A 249 -8.48 -27.81 0.68
CA GLU A 249 -9.17 -26.67 1.28
C GLU A 249 -8.87 -25.37 0.50
N THR A 250 -9.57 -25.18 -0.60
CA THR A 250 -9.52 -23.98 -1.43
C THR A 250 -10.59 -22.97 -1.00
N GLY A 251 -10.61 -21.78 -1.61
CA GLY A 251 -11.68 -20.82 -1.43
C GLY A 251 -13.03 -21.34 -1.93
N ASP A 252 -13.05 -22.03 -3.07
CA ASP A 252 -14.28 -22.65 -3.59
C ASP A 252 -14.72 -23.82 -2.71
N GLU A 253 -13.80 -24.65 -2.23
CA GLU A 253 -14.17 -25.71 -1.28
C GLU A 253 -14.75 -25.13 0.01
N LEU A 254 -14.23 -24.01 0.51
CA LEU A 254 -14.82 -23.32 1.65
C LEU A 254 -16.26 -22.87 1.36
N LEU A 255 -16.57 -22.47 0.12
CA LEU A 255 -17.91 -22.02 -0.28
C LEU A 255 -18.91 -23.16 -0.45
N PHE A 256 -18.49 -24.31 -0.96
CA PHE A 256 -19.40 -25.38 -1.41
C PHE A 256 -19.31 -26.67 -0.59
N CYS A 257 -18.38 -26.75 0.37
CA CYS A 257 -18.25 -27.94 1.21
C CYS A 257 -19.44 -28.13 2.15
N ASP A 258 -20.12 -29.25 2.03
CA ASP A 258 -21.25 -29.62 2.89
C ASP A 258 -20.83 -29.79 4.36
N GLY A 259 -19.58 -30.14 4.62
CA GLY A 259 -19.03 -30.29 5.97
C GLY A 259 -19.05 -29.01 6.81
N TYR A 260 -19.15 -27.83 6.18
CA TYR A 260 -19.34 -26.56 6.88
C TYR A 260 -20.79 -26.14 7.04
N GLY A 261 -21.74 -27.05 6.71
CA GLY A 261 -23.18 -26.79 6.79
C GLY A 261 -23.70 -25.82 5.72
N LYS A 262 -25.01 -25.69 5.64
CA LYS A 262 -25.65 -24.75 4.72
C LYS A 262 -25.50 -23.34 5.25
N GLY A 263 -24.54 -22.60 4.71
CA GLY A 263 -24.16 -21.26 5.18
C GLY A 263 -24.99 -20.09 4.62
N GLY A 264 -26.02 -20.35 3.85
CA GLY A 264 -26.92 -19.37 3.21
C GLY A 264 -28.12 -20.05 2.57
N SER A 265 -29.06 -19.28 1.96
CA SER A 265 -30.06 -19.88 1.12
C SER A 265 -29.37 -20.53 -0.10
N GLU A 266 -29.83 -21.70 -0.51
CA GLU A 266 -29.25 -22.45 -1.65
C GLU A 266 -29.24 -21.59 -2.94
N GLU A 267 -30.20 -20.70 -3.10
CA GLU A 267 -30.31 -19.78 -4.24
C GLU A 267 -29.23 -18.70 -4.26
N GLU A 268 -28.76 -18.22 -3.10
CA GLU A 268 -27.70 -17.19 -3.01
C GLU A 268 -26.31 -17.74 -3.37
N ILE A 269 -26.09 -19.05 -3.17
CA ILE A 269 -24.75 -19.65 -3.32
C ILE A 269 -24.58 -20.28 -4.72
N THR A 270 -25.64 -20.66 -5.42
CA THR A 270 -25.59 -21.46 -6.64
C THR A 270 -24.80 -20.81 -7.79
N ASN A 271 -24.72 -19.48 -7.83
CA ASN A 271 -24.01 -18.71 -8.84
C ASN A 271 -22.72 -18.05 -8.35
N MET A 272 -22.26 -18.36 -7.13
CA MET A 272 -21.05 -17.76 -6.57
C MET A 272 -19.81 -18.58 -6.94
N SER A 273 -18.70 -17.90 -7.16
CA SER A 273 -17.38 -18.50 -7.29
C SER A 273 -16.38 -17.64 -6.51
N TYR A 274 -15.37 -18.26 -5.91
CA TYR A 274 -14.28 -17.52 -5.26
C TYR A 274 -13.61 -16.51 -6.22
N ASN A 275 -13.64 -16.79 -7.51
CA ASN A 275 -13.11 -15.90 -8.55
C ASN A 275 -13.83 -14.53 -8.61
N MET A 276 -15.02 -14.38 -8.04
CA MET A 276 -15.73 -13.09 -7.95
C MET A 276 -14.94 -12.05 -7.15
N PHE A 277 -14.08 -12.46 -6.21
CA PHE A 277 -13.17 -11.53 -5.54
C PHE A 277 -12.18 -10.84 -6.48
N PHE A 278 -11.97 -11.40 -7.67
CA PHE A 278 -11.03 -10.86 -8.66
C PHE A 278 -11.74 -10.07 -9.76
N SER A 279 -13.05 -10.19 -9.89
CA SER A 279 -13.84 -9.59 -10.98
C SER A 279 -14.11 -8.10 -10.82
N GLY A 280 -13.90 -7.53 -9.63
CA GLY A 280 -14.04 -6.09 -9.39
C GLY A 280 -15.47 -5.59 -9.08
N MET A 281 -16.50 -6.44 -9.08
CA MET A 281 -17.86 -6.04 -8.68
C MET A 281 -18.02 -6.02 -7.15
N SER A 282 -18.12 -4.82 -6.57
CA SER A 282 -18.10 -4.59 -5.13
C SER A 282 -19.28 -5.22 -4.38
N SER A 283 -20.50 -5.14 -4.95
CA SER A 283 -21.71 -5.71 -4.33
C SER A 283 -21.60 -7.22 -4.13
N ASP A 284 -21.13 -7.92 -5.15
CA ASP A 284 -20.98 -9.37 -5.15
C ASP A 284 -19.88 -9.83 -4.21
N MET A 285 -18.78 -9.07 -4.17
CA MET A 285 -17.70 -9.32 -3.23
C MET A 285 -18.14 -9.21 -1.77
N HIS A 286 -19.01 -8.25 -1.43
CA HIS A 286 -19.54 -8.11 -0.08
C HIS A 286 -20.49 -9.24 0.31
N LEU A 287 -21.33 -9.69 -0.61
CA LEU A 287 -22.21 -10.84 -0.38
C LEU A 287 -21.40 -12.12 -0.16
N LEU A 288 -20.44 -12.35 -1.05
CA LEU A 288 -19.52 -13.49 -0.95
C LEU A 288 -18.72 -13.46 0.36
N ALA A 289 -18.24 -12.28 0.78
CA ALA A 289 -17.50 -12.10 2.04
C ALA A 289 -18.38 -12.47 3.27
N LYS A 290 -19.67 -12.17 3.26
CA LYS A 290 -20.59 -12.58 4.33
C LYS A 290 -20.69 -14.11 4.45
N VAL A 291 -20.80 -14.79 3.33
CA VAL A 291 -20.86 -16.27 3.29
C VAL A 291 -19.55 -16.85 3.80
N ILE A 292 -18.42 -16.38 3.28
CA ILE A 292 -17.09 -16.84 3.71
C ILE A 292 -16.85 -16.56 5.21
N SER A 293 -17.26 -15.40 5.70
CA SER A 293 -17.10 -15.07 7.13
C SER A 293 -17.82 -16.08 8.03
N ARG A 294 -19.04 -16.48 7.67
CA ARG A 294 -19.79 -17.49 8.42
C ARG A 294 -19.09 -18.85 8.39
N ARG A 295 -18.65 -19.28 7.21
CA ARG A 295 -17.97 -20.58 7.05
C ARG A 295 -16.60 -20.65 7.68
N LEU A 296 -15.84 -19.55 7.67
CA LEU A 296 -14.57 -19.46 8.41
C LEU A 296 -14.79 -19.61 9.92
N LYS A 297 -15.87 -19.05 10.46
CA LYS A 297 -16.20 -19.20 11.88
C LYS A 297 -16.55 -20.65 12.22
N ILE A 298 -17.34 -21.34 11.39
CA ILE A 298 -17.63 -22.77 11.58
C ILE A 298 -16.34 -23.58 11.53
N ARG A 299 -15.49 -23.33 10.53
CA ARG A 299 -14.19 -23.96 10.38
C ARG A 299 -13.28 -23.78 11.62
N GLU A 300 -13.24 -22.57 12.16
CA GLU A 300 -12.45 -22.28 13.36
C GLU A 300 -12.96 -23.06 14.58
N ASN A 301 -14.28 -23.14 14.77
CA ASN A 301 -14.88 -23.96 15.83
C ASN A 301 -14.51 -25.45 15.67
N MET A 302 -14.53 -25.99 14.43
CA MET A 302 -14.10 -27.38 14.17
C MET A 302 -12.61 -27.62 14.51
N LEU A 303 -11.75 -26.63 14.25
CA LEU A 303 -10.33 -26.71 14.60
C LEU A 303 -10.09 -26.70 16.11
N GLU A 304 -10.91 -26.01 16.86
CA GLU A 304 -10.86 -25.90 18.32
C GLU A 304 -11.59 -27.05 19.03
N GLY A 305 -12.21 -27.97 18.26
CA GLY A 305 -12.98 -29.09 18.83
C GLY A 305 -14.30 -28.66 19.48
N ILE A 306 -14.79 -27.45 19.15
CA ILE A 306 -16.06 -26.90 19.59
C ILE A 306 -17.09 -27.20 18.50
N THR A 307 -17.63 -28.39 18.49
CA THR A 307 -18.72 -28.80 17.58
C THR A 307 -19.98 -29.06 18.37
#